data_b384bb3efe8622210d4f8e2a601a9661
#
_entry.id   b384bb3efe8622210d4f8e2a601a9661
#
_cell.length_a   1.000
_cell.length_b   1.000
_cell.length_c   1.000
_cell.angle_alpha   90.00
_cell.angle_beta   90.00
_cell.angle_gamma   90.00
#
_symmetry.space_group_name_H-M   'P 1'
#
loop_
_entity.id
_entity.type
_entity.pdbx_description
1 polymer ?
#
loop_
_entity_poly.entity_id
_entity_poly.type
_entity_poly.pdbx_seq_one_letter_code
_entity_poly.pdbx_strand_id
1 'polypeptide(L)'
;SIRYALEKLGHPLADDVDLDWTIGPPLKGSLARLLNSQSDELAEQALAAYRERFAVIGLFENQVYPNVAETLCKLKQQDYQLFLATAKPTVYAKQILVHFELDQYFTEIHGSELTGERTNKADLIAYILEQEQLNAQHCVMVGDRQYDIVGARAHGIDTIAVSYGYGTPEELAQAQPITQINQFNELIECIEQLNQQRKVS
;
A
#
# COMPACT_ATOMS: atom_id res chain seq x y z
N SER A 1 2.79 -13.78 10.18
CA SER A 1 3.62 -12.96 11.10
C SER A 1 2.81 -12.38 12.26
N ILE A 2 1.58 -11.88 12.05
CA ILE A 2 0.72 -11.38 13.14
C ILE A 2 0.40 -12.50 14.15
N ARG A 3 -0.08 -13.65 13.68
CA ARG A 3 -0.37 -14.82 14.57
C ARG A 3 0.86 -15.23 15.39
N TYR A 4 2.02 -15.31 14.73
CA TYR A 4 3.30 -15.58 15.41
C TYR A 4 3.58 -14.57 16.54
N ALA A 5 3.43 -13.27 16.25
CA ALA A 5 3.70 -12.23 17.23
C ALA A 5 2.79 -12.32 18.46
N LEU A 6 1.50 -12.54 18.24
CA LEU A 6 0.53 -12.63 19.32
C LEU A 6 0.67 -13.92 20.13
N GLU A 7 0.93 -15.05 19.47
CA GLU A 7 1.20 -16.33 20.13
C GLU A 7 2.45 -16.22 21.03
N LYS A 8 3.53 -15.60 20.52
CA LYS A 8 4.77 -15.38 21.28
C LYS A 8 4.54 -14.55 22.56
N LEU A 9 3.58 -13.65 22.54
CA LEU A 9 3.21 -12.83 23.71
C LEU A 9 2.13 -13.47 24.60
N GLY A 10 1.72 -14.72 24.34
CA GLY A 10 0.70 -15.42 25.11
C GLY A 10 -0.74 -14.99 24.79
N HIS A 11 -0.96 -14.36 23.65
CA HIS A 11 -2.28 -13.93 23.14
C HIS A 11 -2.63 -14.62 21.80
N PRO A 12 -2.67 -15.97 21.74
CA PRO A 12 -2.95 -16.67 20.49
C PRO A 12 -4.34 -16.30 19.96
N LEU A 13 -4.43 -16.14 18.65
CA LEU A 13 -5.71 -15.95 17.97
C LEU A 13 -6.30 -17.30 17.54
N ALA A 14 -7.63 -17.42 17.57
CA ALA A 14 -8.30 -18.54 16.96
C ALA A 14 -8.05 -18.58 15.44
N ASP A 15 -8.07 -19.78 14.85
CA ASP A 15 -7.67 -19.96 13.44
C ASP A 15 -8.61 -19.26 12.44
N ASP A 16 -9.87 -19.06 12.82
CA ASP A 16 -10.92 -18.43 12.02
C ASP A 16 -10.93 -16.89 12.10
N VAL A 17 -10.05 -16.28 12.90
CA VAL A 17 -9.97 -14.81 12.98
C VAL A 17 -9.48 -14.25 11.65
N ASP A 18 -10.33 -13.41 11.02
CA ASP A 18 -9.95 -12.63 9.85
C ASP A 18 -8.94 -11.55 10.21
N LEU A 19 -7.85 -11.47 9.42
CA LEU A 19 -6.78 -10.50 9.60
C LEU A 19 -6.64 -9.54 8.40
N ASP A 20 -7.46 -9.65 7.36
CA ASP A 20 -7.34 -8.85 6.14
C ASP A 20 -7.50 -7.35 6.41
N TRP A 21 -8.34 -7.00 7.38
CA TRP A 21 -8.51 -5.62 7.82
C TRP A 21 -7.23 -4.97 8.38
N THR A 22 -6.23 -5.78 8.77
CA THR A 22 -4.94 -5.28 9.29
C THR A 22 -4.00 -4.83 8.17
N ILE A 23 -4.33 -5.13 6.92
CA ILE A 23 -3.51 -4.77 5.76
C ILE A 23 -3.93 -3.38 5.27
N GLY A 24 -2.97 -2.48 5.20
CA GLY A 24 -3.18 -1.07 4.82
C GLY A 24 -3.05 -0.08 5.98
N PRO A 25 -3.73 -0.27 7.13
CA PRO A 25 -3.54 0.60 8.29
C PRO A 25 -2.14 0.48 8.91
N PRO A 26 -1.71 1.46 9.75
CA PRO A 26 -0.50 1.34 10.56
C PRO A 26 -0.56 0.09 11.46
N LEU A 27 0.41 -0.81 11.29
CA LEU A 27 0.40 -2.14 11.92
C LEU A 27 0.36 -2.10 13.44
N LYS A 28 1.06 -1.15 14.09
CA LYS A 28 1.05 -0.99 15.55
C LYS A 28 -0.36 -0.82 16.09
N GLY A 29 -1.18 0.02 15.44
CA GLY A 29 -2.57 0.22 15.81
C GLY A 29 -3.43 -1.05 15.64
N SER A 30 -3.19 -1.80 14.57
CA SER A 30 -3.86 -3.08 14.34
C SER A 30 -3.50 -4.12 15.41
N LEU A 31 -2.24 -4.20 15.80
CA LEU A 31 -1.77 -5.09 16.88
C LEU A 31 -2.37 -4.70 18.23
N ALA A 32 -2.40 -3.40 18.58
CA ALA A 32 -3.04 -2.92 19.81
C ALA A 32 -4.53 -3.32 19.87
N ARG A 33 -5.25 -3.19 18.74
CA ARG A 33 -6.65 -3.61 18.64
C ARG A 33 -6.82 -5.12 18.80
N LEU A 34 -5.97 -5.94 18.19
CA LEU A 34 -6.00 -7.41 18.32
C LEU A 34 -5.70 -7.86 19.75
N LEU A 35 -4.81 -7.15 20.45
CA LEU A 35 -4.46 -7.38 21.84
C LEU A 35 -5.56 -6.86 22.81
N ASN A 36 -6.56 -6.13 22.30
CA ASN A 36 -7.55 -5.42 23.11
C ASN A 36 -6.89 -4.59 24.23
N SER A 37 -5.80 -3.91 23.92
CA SER A 37 -4.95 -3.22 24.89
C SER A 37 -4.71 -1.77 24.51
N GLN A 38 -4.72 -0.89 25.52
CA GLN A 38 -4.30 0.51 25.41
C GLN A 38 -2.81 0.69 25.74
N SER A 39 -2.10 -0.39 26.08
CA SER A 39 -0.67 -0.35 26.41
C SER A 39 0.16 -0.16 25.15
N ASP A 40 0.82 0.99 25.05
CA ASP A 40 1.77 1.28 23.98
C ASP A 40 2.96 0.32 24.00
N GLU A 41 3.43 -0.03 25.19
CA GLU A 41 4.54 -0.97 25.40
C GLU A 41 4.20 -2.37 24.87
N LEU A 42 2.99 -2.89 25.14
CA LEU A 42 2.57 -4.20 24.64
C LEU A 42 2.43 -4.19 23.12
N ALA A 43 1.92 -3.10 22.53
CA ALA A 43 1.84 -2.95 21.08
C ALA A 43 3.23 -2.90 20.44
N GLU A 44 4.22 -2.26 21.07
CA GLU A 44 5.61 -2.27 20.61
C GLU A 44 6.26 -3.65 20.70
N GLN A 45 6.01 -4.39 21.79
CA GLN A 45 6.49 -5.77 21.92
C GLN A 45 5.91 -6.67 20.82
N ALA A 46 4.61 -6.50 20.50
CA ALA A 46 3.96 -7.23 19.43
C ALA A 46 4.53 -6.86 18.06
N LEU A 47 4.82 -5.58 17.83
CA LEU A 47 5.45 -5.10 16.61
C LEU A 47 6.87 -5.65 16.45
N ALA A 48 7.64 -5.70 17.53
CA ALA A 48 8.97 -6.30 17.53
C ALA A 48 8.92 -7.80 17.19
N ALA A 49 8.04 -8.56 17.85
CA ALA A 49 7.84 -9.98 17.58
C ALA A 49 7.34 -10.24 16.13
N TYR A 50 6.45 -9.39 15.61
CA TYR A 50 6.03 -9.44 14.21
C TYR A 50 7.23 -9.29 13.27
N ARG A 51 8.08 -8.29 13.50
CA ARG A 51 9.25 -7.99 12.67
C ARG A 51 10.27 -9.11 12.64
N GLU A 52 10.45 -9.85 13.74
CA GLU A 52 11.35 -10.99 13.79
C GLU A 52 11.04 -12.04 12.71
N ARG A 53 9.75 -12.40 12.56
CA ARG A 53 9.33 -13.37 11.57
C ARG A 53 9.17 -12.73 10.20
N PHE A 54 8.60 -11.52 10.17
CA PHE A 54 8.28 -10.84 8.91
C PHE A 54 9.55 -10.56 8.09
N ALA A 55 10.62 -10.07 8.72
CA ALA A 55 11.86 -9.71 8.05
C ALA A 55 12.60 -10.91 7.42
N VAL A 56 12.33 -12.13 7.87
CA VAL A 56 13.05 -13.34 7.40
C VAL A 56 12.17 -14.24 6.53
N ILE A 57 10.88 -14.35 6.86
CA ILE A 57 9.95 -15.28 6.21
C ILE A 57 8.77 -14.54 5.59
N GLY A 58 8.09 -13.71 6.38
CA GLY A 58 6.84 -13.08 5.98
C GLY A 58 6.95 -12.14 4.77
N LEU A 59 8.14 -11.58 4.54
CA LEU A 59 8.43 -10.76 3.35
C LEU A 59 8.15 -11.51 2.04
N PHE A 60 8.34 -12.83 2.03
CA PHE A 60 8.28 -13.67 0.84
C PHE A 60 7.01 -14.53 0.79
N GLU A 61 6.15 -14.43 1.81
CA GLU A 61 4.82 -15.06 1.84
C GLU A 61 3.76 -14.20 1.11
N ASN A 62 4.13 -13.66 -0.06
CA ASN A 62 3.27 -12.85 -0.90
C ASN A 62 3.09 -13.52 -2.26
N GLN A 63 2.04 -13.10 -2.97
CA GLN A 63 1.81 -13.47 -4.36
C GLN A 63 1.55 -12.20 -5.17
N VAL A 64 2.17 -12.11 -6.32
CA VAL A 64 1.92 -11.01 -7.27
C VAL A 64 0.57 -11.25 -7.95
N TYR A 65 -0.26 -10.23 -7.99
CA TYR A 65 -1.52 -10.30 -8.72
C TYR A 65 -1.29 -10.53 -10.22
N PRO A 66 -2.25 -11.16 -10.93
CA PRO A 66 -2.12 -11.37 -12.37
C PRO A 66 -1.87 -10.06 -13.14
N ASN A 67 -1.10 -10.16 -14.21
CA ASN A 67 -0.80 -9.07 -15.15
C ASN A 67 0.00 -7.89 -14.58
N VAL A 68 0.45 -7.92 -13.32
CA VAL A 68 1.17 -6.78 -12.72
C VAL A 68 2.47 -6.48 -13.46
N ALA A 69 3.36 -7.45 -13.61
CA ALA A 69 4.66 -7.23 -14.26
C ALA A 69 4.51 -6.75 -15.72
N GLU A 70 3.58 -7.36 -16.47
CA GLU A 70 3.32 -6.97 -17.86
C GLU A 70 2.78 -5.55 -17.97
N THR A 71 1.84 -5.17 -17.09
CA THR A 71 1.25 -3.82 -17.09
C THR A 71 2.26 -2.76 -16.68
N LEU A 72 3.08 -3.02 -15.64
CA LEU A 72 4.16 -2.10 -15.23
C LEU A 72 5.18 -1.92 -16.36
N CYS A 73 5.54 -3.01 -17.06
CA CYS A 73 6.43 -2.95 -18.22
C CYS A 73 5.87 -2.05 -19.33
N LYS A 74 4.59 -2.21 -19.68
CA LYS A 74 3.91 -1.39 -20.70
C LYS A 74 3.85 0.08 -20.30
N LEU A 75 3.50 0.39 -19.04
CA LEU A 75 3.50 1.76 -18.54
C LEU A 75 4.88 2.41 -18.65
N LYS A 76 5.94 1.68 -18.27
CA LYS A 76 7.31 2.16 -18.41
C LYS A 76 7.71 2.40 -19.87
N GLN A 77 7.28 1.54 -20.80
CA GLN A 77 7.51 1.71 -22.25
C GLN A 77 6.76 2.91 -22.83
N GLN A 78 5.71 3.37 -22.17
CA GLN A 78 4.95 4.57 -22.52
C GLN A 78 5.47 5.83 -21.78
N ASP A 79 6.68 5.76 -21.22
CA ASP A 79 7.36 6.85 -20.50
C ASP A 79 6.66 7.33 -19.23
N TYR A 80 5.77 6.49 -18.62
CA TYR A 80 5.25 6.80 -17.30
C TYR A 80 6.33 6.56 -16.24
N GLN A 81 6.46 7.52 -15.32
CA GLN A 81 7.25 7.36 -14.11
C GLN A 81 6.42 6.66 -13.05
N LEU A 82 6.94 5.58 -12.50
CA LEU A 82 6.24 4.74 -11.53
C LEU A 82 6.91 4.85 -10.17
N PHE A 83 6.13 5.23 -9.16
CA PHE A 83 6.59 5.35 -7.79
C PHE A 83 5.79 4.41 -6.90
N LEU A 84 6.46 3.64 -6.04
CA LEU A 84 5.75 2.91 -5.00
C LEU A 84 5.51 3.82 -3.80
N ALA A 85 4.26 3.85 -3.30
CA ALA A 85 3.85 4.56 -2.09
C ALA A 85 3.16 3.57 -1.14
N THR A 86 3.89 3.00 -0.18
CA THR A 86 3.37 1.95 0.71
C THR A 86 3.52 2.30 2.20
N ALA A 87 2.52 1.92 3.01
CA ALA A 87 2.64 1.98 4.48
C ALA A 87 3.67 0.98 5.05
N LYS A 88 4.11 0.02 4.25
CA LYS A 88 5.18 -0.91 4.61
C LYS A 88 6.52 -0.17 4.70
N PRO A 89 7.42 -0.48 5.66
CA PRO A 89 8.75 0.11 5.70
C PRO A 89 9.52 -0.04 4.38
N THR A 90 10.15 1.04 3.92
CA THR A 90 10.88 1.12 2.65
C THR A 90 11.86 -0.04 2.47
N VAL A 91 12.60 -0.39 3.53
CA VAL A 91 13.58 -1.48 3.49
C VAL A 91 12.93 -2.83 3.17
N TYR A 92 11.71 -3.08 3.64
CA TYR A 92 10.98 -4.31 3.36
C TYR A 92 10.32 -4.27 1.97
N ALA A 93 9.78 -3.12 1.59
CA ALA A 93 9.19 -2.94 0.26
C ALA A 93 10.21 -3.19 -0.84
N LYS A 94 11.43 -2.66 -0.71
CA LYS A 94 12.53 -2.90 -1.66
C LYS A 94 12.88 -4.39 -1.77
N GLN A 95 12.99 -5.11 -0.65
CA GLN A 95 13.28 -6.54 -0.67
C GLN A 95 12.18 -7.38 -1.35
N ILE A 96 10.92 -7.05 -1.11
CA ILE A 96 9.78 -7.72 -1.75
C ILE A 96 9.81 -7.51 -3.26
N LEU A 97 9.99 -6.27 -3.71
CA LEU A 97 10.02 -5.96 -5.13
C LEU A 97 11.18 -6.64 -5.85
N VAL A 98 12.38 -6.66 -5.25
CA VAL A 98 13.54 -7.40 -5.78
C VAL A 98 13.25 -8.90 -5.87
N HIS A 99 12.63 -9.49 -4.83
CA HIS A 99 12.29 -10.92 -4.83
C HIS A 99 11.36 -11.31 -5.98
N PHE A 100 10.44 -10.43 -6.36
CA PHE A 100 9.49 -10.64 -7.46
C PHE A 100 9.95 -10.03 -8.78
N GLU A 101 11.18 -9.52 -8.86
CA GLU A 101 11.75 -8.87 -10.06
C GLU A 101 10.92 -7.68 -10.57
N LEU A 102 10.23 -6.97 -9.65
CA LEU A 102 9.37 -5.83 -9.95
C LEU A 102 10.04 -4.48 -9.73
N ASP A 103 11.14 -4.42 -8.99
CA ASP A 103 11.88 -3.20 -8.65
C ASP A 103 12.34 -2.44 -9.89
N GLN A 104 12.69 -3.15 -10.94
CA GLN A 104 13.14 -2.59 -12.22
C GLN A 104 12.12 -1.69 -12.92
N TYR A 105 10.83 -1.79 -12.58
CA TYR A 105 9.78 -0.99 -13.20
C TYR A 105 9.57 0.35 -12.50
N PHE A 106 9.98 0.48 -11.24
CA PHE A 106 9.78 1.69 -10.46
C PHE A 106 10.96 2.67 -10.61
N THR A 107 10.62 3.95 -10.73
CA THR A 107 11.59 5.04 -10.68
C THR A 107 12.17 5.15 -9.28
N GLU A 108 11.32 5.11 -8.25
CA GLU A 108 11.74 5.07 -6.85
C GLU A 108 10.69 4.33 -5.98
N ILE A 109 11.15 3.81 -4.83
CA ILE A 109 10.36 3.00 -3.92
C ILE A 109 10.30 3.72 -2.57
N HIS A 110 9.12 4.22 -2.23
CA HIS A 110 8.86 4.94 -1.00
C HIS A 110 7.93 4.17 -0.08
N GLY A 111 8.27 4.13 1.18
CA GLY A 111 7.48 3.52 2.25
C GLY A 111 7.61 4.31 3.55
N SER A 112 7.02 3.75 4.60
CA SER A 112 7.26 4.25 5.95
C SER A 112 8.69 3.96 6.42
N GLU A 113 9.06 4.52 7.58
CA GLU A 113 10.27 4.14 8.29
C GLU A 113 10.00 3.08 9.36
N LEU A 114 11.02 2.35 9.75
CA LEU A 114 10.93 1.41 10.87
C LEU A 114 10.62 2.10 12.20
N THR A 115 10.97 3.38 12.32
CA THR A 115 10.65 4.27 13.44
C THR A 115 9.17 4.66 13.51
N GLY A 116 8.40 4.43 12.43
CA GLY A 116 6.97 4.78 12.32
C GLY A 116 6.68 6.07 11.57
N GLU A 117 7.71 6.78 11.12
CA GLU A 117 7.51 7.96 10.27
C GLU A 117 6.87 7.58 8.93
N ARG A 118 6.05 8.47 8.39
CA ARG A 118 5.35 8.31 7.09
C ARG A 118 4.46 7.07 7.01
N THR A 119 3.92 6.59 8.14
CA THR A 119 2.90 5.52 8.15
C THR A 119 1.54 6.02 7.68
N ASN A 120 1.27 7.33 7.82
CA ASN A 120 0.09 7.97 7.24
C ASN A 120 0.29 8.16 5.73
N LYS A 121 -0.72 7.79 4.93
CA LYS A 121 -0.62 7.84 3.47
C LYS A 121 -0.50 9.28 2.94
N ALA A 122 -1.19 10.25 3.52
CA ALA A 122 -1.08 11.63 3.10
C ALA A 122 0.32 12.20 3.35
N ASP A 123 0.92 11.92 4.52
CA ASP A 123 2.27 12.35 4.84
C ASP A 123 3.31 11.72 3.90
N LEU A 124 3.13 10.43 3.58
CA LEU A 124 3.99 9.73 2.62
C LEU A 124 3.89 10.34 1.22
N ILE A 125 2.68 10.63 0.75
CA ILE A 125 2.46 11.25 -0.56
C ILE A 125 3.07 12.65 -0.59
N ALA A 126 2.89 13.47 0.45
CA ALA A 126 3.53 14.79 0.56
C ALA A 126 5.05 14.68 0.41
N TYR A 127 5.65 13.74 1.14
CA TYR A 127 7.07 13.47 1.07
C TYR A 127 7.52 13.08 -0.35
N ILE A 128 6.78 12.19 -1.03
CA ILE A 128 7.10 11.77 -2.41
C ILE A 128 7.03 12.95 -3.37
N LEU A 129 5.97 13.74 -3.31
CA LEU A 129 5.80 14.92 -4.16
C LEU A 129 6.97 15.89 -4.02
N GLU A 130 7.44 16.12 -2.79
CA GLU A 130 8.57 16.99 -2.49
C GLU A 130 9.90 16.39 -2.98
N GLN A 131 10.20 15.14 -2.61
CA GLN A 131 11.48 14.50 -2.94
C GLN A 131 11.68 14.32 -4.43
N GLU A 132 10.63 13.92 -5.13
CA GLU A 132 10.66 13.64 -6.57
C GLU A 132 10.28 14.87 -7.42
N GLN A 133 10.02 16.02 -6.78
CA GLN A 133 9.61 17.27 -7.43
C GLN A 133 8.42 17.11 -8.38
N LEU A 134 7.43 16.31 -7.96
CA LEU A 134 6.27 15.97 -8.78
C LEU A 134 5.18 17.03 -8.66
N ASN A 135 4.53 17.32 -9.80
CA ASN A 135 3.29 18.08 -9.80
C ASN A 135 2.10 17.12 -9.58
N ALA A 136 1.37 17.31 -8.49
CA ALA A 136 0.23 16.48 -8.11
C ALA A 136 -0.82 16.35 -9.24
N GLN A 137 -1.04 17.41 -10.04
CA GLN A 137 -1.99 17.38 -11.14
C GLN A 137 -1.58 16.45 -12.28
N HIS A 138 -0.30 16.09 -12.37
CA HIS A 138 0.20 15.14 -13.35
C HIS A 138 0.33 13.71 -12.76
N CYS A 139 -0.08 13.52 -11.51
CA CYS A 139 -0.05 12.25 -10.83
C CYS A 139 -1.42 11.57 -10.82
N VAL A 140 -1.39 10.26 -10.71
CA VAL A 140 -2.54 9.40 -10.42
C VAL A 140 -2.12 8.41 -9.37
N MET A 141 -2.95 8.23 -8.34
CA MET A 141 -2.79 7.19 -7.35
C MET A 141 -3.52 5.93 -7.79
N VAL A 142 -2.90 4.78 -7.58
CA VAL A 142 -3.55 3.47 -7.74
C VAL A 142 -3.49 2.76 -6.40
N GLY A 143 -4.64 2.36 -5.86
CA GLY A 143 -4.68 1.74 -4.54
C GLY A 143 -5.97 0.97 -4.28
N ASP A 144 -5.94 0.15 -3.23
CA ASP A 144 -7.01 -0.77 -2.87
C ASP A 144 -7.68 -0.44 -1.54
N ARG A 145 -7.25 0.63 -0.86
CA ARG A 145 -7.79 1.02 0.44
C ARG A 145 -8.23 2.49 0.46
N GLN A 146 -9.16 2.80 1.36
CA GLN A 146 -9.56 4.19 1.61
C GLN A 146 -8.37 5.11 1.95
N TYR A 147 -7.33 4.59 2.57
CA TYR A 147 -6.13 5.35 2.93
C TYR A 147 -5.41 5.90 1.70
N ASP A 148 -5.36 5.12 0.61
CA ASP A 148 -4.78 5.56 -0.66
C ASP A 148 -5.60 6.69 -1.28
N ILE A 149 -6.92 6.52 -1.31
CA ILE A 149 -7.86 7.47 -1.90
C ILE A 149 -7.88 8.79 -1.13
N VAL A 150 -8.05 8.70 0.19
CA VAL A 150 -8.12 9.89 1.07
C VAL A 150 -6.77 10.59 1.13
N GLY A 151 -5.68 9.82 1.22
CA GLY A 151 -4.32 10.36 1.24
C GLY A 151 -3.96 11.09 -0.05
N ALA A 152 -4.29 10.53 -1.22
CA ALA A 152 -4.07 11.16 -2.52
C ALA A 152 -4.92 12.43 -2.70
N ARG A 153 -6.20 12.36 -2.31
CA ARG A 153 -7.12 13.50 -2.38
C ARG A 153 -6.65 14.68 -1.54
N ALA A 154 -6.02 14.47 -0.40
CA ALA A 154 -5.47 15.54 0.44
C ALA A 154 -4.44 16.42 -0.31
N HIS A 155 -3.87 15.90 -1.40
CA HIS A 155 -2.91 16.59 -2.27
C HIS A 155 -3.45 16.89 -3.68
N GLY A 156 -4.75 16.72 -3.90
CA GLY A 156 -5.38 16.97 -5.20
C GLY A 156 -5.03 15.92 -6.26
N ILE A 157 -4.63 14.73 -5.85
CA ILE A 157 -4.31 13.60 -6.73
C ILE A 157 -5.56 12.72 -6.89
N ASP A 158 -5.93 12.45 -8.11
CA ASP A 158 -6.98 11.49 -8.45
C ASP A 158 -6.55 10.07 -8.15
N THR A 159 -7.52 9.22 -7.72
CA THR A 159 -7.23 7.81 -7.42
C THR A 159 -8.07 6.89 -8.27
N ILE A 160 -7.41 5.93 -8.91
CA ILE A 160 -8.01 4.74 -9.51
C ILE A 160 -7.98 3.64 -8.44
N ALA A 161 -9.16 3.19 -7.99
CA ALA A 161 -9.24 2.09 -7.05
C ALA A 161 -9.11 0.74 -7.77
N VAL A 162 -8.56 -0.26 -7.09
CA VAL A 162 -8.54 -1.65 -7.55
C VAL A 162 -9.43 -2.50 -6.65
N SER A 163 -10.34 -3.30 -7.22
CA SER A 163 -11.35 -4.06 -6.48
C SER A 163 -10.86 -5.40 -5.94
N TYR A 164 -9.72 -5.88 -6.42
CA TYR A 164 -9.16 -7.19 -6.08
C TYR A 164 -8.21 -7.17 -4.89
N GLY A 165 -8.06 -6.01 -4.25
CA GLY A 165 -7.23 -5.85 -3.05
C GLY A 165 -7.99 -6.14 -1.75
N TYR A 166 -7.57 -5.51 -0.65
CA TYR A 166 -8.10 -5.72 0.69
C TYR A 166 -9.22 -4.76 1.10
N GLY A 167 -9.49 -3.71 0.31
CA GLY A 167 -10.60 -2.79 0.53
C GLY A 167 -11.93 -3.43 0.20
N THR A 168 -12.94 -3.28 1.08
CA THR A 168 -14.28 -3.75 0.76
C THR A 168 -14.96 -2.83 -0.27
N PRO A 169 -15.94 -3.33 -1.03
CA PRO A 169 -16.70 -2.46 -1.95
C PRO A 169 -17.29 -1.23 -1.26
N GLU A 170 -17.78 -1.37 -0.03
CA GLU A 170 -18.34 -0.29 0.77
C GLU A 170 -17.27 0.73 1.18
N GLU A 171 -16.07 0.26 1.60
CA GLU A 171 -14.92 1.12 1.92
C GLU A 171 -14.52 1.97 0.71
N LEU A 172 -14.38 1.34 -0.45
CA LEU A 172 -13.99 2.03 -1.68
C LEU A 172 -15.07 3.01 -2.16
N ALA A 173 -16.35 2.60 -2.11
CA ALA A 173 -17.45 3.49 -2.50
C ALA A 173 -17.55 4.72 -1.60
N GLN A 174 -17.37 4.57 -0.28
CA GLN A 174 -17.36 5.68 0.68
C GLN A 174 -16.15 6.60 0.48
N ALA A 175 -15.02 6.05 0.11
CA ALA A 175 -13.80 6.82 -0.15
C ALA A 175 -13.86 7.61 -1.46
N GLN A 176 -14.77 7.28 -2.39
CA GLN A 176 -15.02 7.98 -3.65
C GLN A 176 -13.78 8.14 -4.53
N PRO A 177 -13.18 7.07 -5.06
CA PRO A 177 -12.19 7.17 -6.12
C PRO A 177 -12.82 7.75 -7.39
N ILE A 178 -12.02 8.28 -8.31
CA ILE A 178 -12.54 8.78 -9.59
C ILE A 178 -13.08 7.65 -10.47
N THR A 179 -12.49 6.47 -10.36
CA THR A 179 -12.94 5.24 -11.04
C THR A 179 -12.39 4.01 -10.33
N GLN A 180 -12.88 2.84 -10.73
CA GLN A 180 -12.44 1.54 -10.20
C GLN A 180 -12.19 0.57 -11.35
N ILE A 181 -11.12 -0.22 -11.23
CA ILE A 181 -10.78 -1.30 -12.15
C ILE A 181 -10.82 -2.65 -11.41
N ASN A 182 -11.10 -3.72 -12.16
CA ASN A 182 -11.24 -5.07 -11.61
C ASN A 182 -10.02 -5.96 -11.91
N GLN A 183 -9.18 -5.54 -12.85
CA GLN A 183 -7.93 -6.19 -13.19
C GLN A 183 -6.85 -5.16 -13.44
N PHE A 184 -5.60 -5.46 -13.06
CA PHE A 184 -4.52 -4.48 -13.14
C PHE A 184 -4.19 -4.04 -14.58
N ASN A 185 -4.40 -4.89 -15.58
CA ASN A 185 -4.19 -4.56 -16.99
C ASN A 185 -5.18 -3.53 -17.55
N GLU A 186 -6.33 -3.30 -16.91
CA GLU A 186 -7.29 -2.24 -17.27
C GLU A 186 -6.71 -0.84 -16.98
N LEU A 187 -5.65 -0.76 -16.18
CA LEU A 187 -5.04 0.50 -15.76
C LEU A 187 -4.56 1.36 -16.94
N ILE A 188 -4.01 0.76 -17.98
CA ILE A 188 -3.48 1.47 -19.15
C ILE A 188 -4.58 2.26 -19.84
N GLU A 189 -5.68 1.59 -20.19
CA GLU A 189 -6.83 2.22 -20.84
C GLU A 189 -7.44 3.30 -19.94
N CYS A 190 -7.55 3.03 -18.64
CA CYS A 190 -8.08 3.97 -17.67
C CYS A 190 -7.24 5.27 -17.61
N ILE A 191 -5.91 5.17 -17.57
CA ILE A 191 -5.01 6.33 -17.58
C ILE A 191 -5.12 7.11 -18.91
N GLU A 192 -5.22 6.42 -20.04
CA GLU A 192 -5.38 7.06 -21.36
C GLU A 192 -6.67 7.87 -21.42
N GLN A 193 -7.77 7.35 -20.92
CA GLN A 193 -9.06 8.05 -20.83
C GLN A 193 -8.97 9.30 -19.94
N LEU A 194 -8.32 9.20 -18.78
CA LEU A 194 -8.09 10.33 -17.88
C LEU A 194 -7.26 11.43 -18.55
N ASN A 195 -6.20 11.05 -19.23
CA ASN A 195 -5.33 12.00 -19.95
C ASN A 195 -6.09 12.73 -21.06
N GLN A 196 -7.03 12.06 -21.74
CA GLN A 196 -7.88 12.71 -22.75
C GLN A 196 -8.83 13.72 -22.12
N GLN A 197 -9.45 13.38 -21.00
CA GLN A 197 -10.35 14.29 -20.28
C GLN A 197 -9.63 15.55 -19.77
N ARG A 198 -8.41 15.40 -19.23
CA ARG A 198 -7.58 16.51 -18.75
C ARG A 198 -7.08 17.46 -19.84
N LYS A 199 -7.01 17.01 -21.10
CA LYS A 199 -6.64 17.85 -22.25
C LYS A 199 -7.78 18.71 -22.75
N VAL A 200 -9.01 18.38 -22.40
CA VAL A 200 -10.24 19.07 -22.88
C VAL A 200 -10.78 20.06 -21.85
N SER A 201 -10.32 19.98 -20.61
CA SER A 201 -10.67 20.87 -19.49
C SER A 201 -9.71 22.04 -19.39
#